data_2b9439cc97ad976c0b98c5278c2dff63
#
_entry.id   2b9439cc97ad976c0b98c5278c2dff63
#
_cell.length_a   1.000
_cell.length_b   1.000
_cell.length_c   1.000
_cell.angle_alpha   90.00
_cell.angle_beta   90.00
_cell.angle_gamma   90.00
#
_symmetry.space_group_name_H-M   'P 1'
#
loop_
_entity.id
_entity.type
_entity.pdbx_description
1 polymer ?
#
loop_
_entity_poly.entity_id
_entity_poly.type
_entity_poly.pdbx_seq_one_letter_code
_entity_poly.pdbx_strand_id
1 'polypeptide(L)'
;MSRHRLTALPLAALLALAACATPPRPEPTPVALTFTPSDQNVTNPERGFFTPVDIVTTPTNFETLRTALGYTLVRSYVRLDDYRDQDLPQTLLDDLDHALGEVRAGGVKVILRFAYNFGPYPDSEPDASREQILRHIAQLTPVLQANGDVIAWMEAGFVGAWGEWHTSTHGLHADPEAKLAIVDALLAALPGDRMIQLRYPGDIRFLIGEPLTPEAAVAATDDARARIGHHNDCFLASDSDQGTYEREGVTIDEEKAFIEDVTAYTPMGGETCQNNPPRSECPIALEELARFHYTELNASFNKLVLRSWEQGGCLAEIQKRLGYRLALEKASVNTTVRPGGIIDLTVTVRNDGFAAPVNARPLEVVLDGPSRYNVALPAVDVRLWAPGQTVTVAVRLRVPANAPAGEYRLGLWLPDAAPGLRDRLEYAIQFANVDTWDPETGLNILTPTFAVDPQAGGVVEPGTTIFAVIP
;
A
#
# COMPACT_ATOMS: atom_id res chain seq x y z
N MET A 1 22.76 108.94 5.11
CA MET A 1 21.41 108.45 5.52
C MET A 1 21.08 107.21 4.70
N SER A 2 21.37 106.02 5.22
CA SER A 2 21.10 104.76 4.55
C SER A 2 20.19 103.88 5.43
N ARG A 3 19.04 103.56 4.91
CA ARG A 3 18.07 102.69 5.62
C ARG A 3 18.29 101.21 5.21
N HIS A 4 18.76 100.42 6.17
CA HIS A 4 18.79 98.95 6.00
C HIS A 4 17.39 98.41 6.18
N ARG A 5 16.92 97.65 5.17
CA ARG A 5 15.69 96.82 5.25
C ARG A 5 16.13 95.37 5.66
N LEU A 6 15.63 94.92 6.79
CA LEU A 6 15.72 93.51 7.21
C LEU A 6 14.65 92.75 6.48
N THR A 7 15.04 91.72 5.74
CA THR A 7 14.16 90.70 5.16
C THR A 7 14.11 89.51 6.12
N ALA A 8 12.89 89.22 6.60
CA ALA A 8 12.59 88.03 7.41
C ALA A 8 12.36 86.80 6.48
N LEU A 9 13.14 85.71 6.68
CA LEU A 9 12.89 84.41 6.09
C LEU A 9 11.86 83.65 6.91
N PRO A 10 10.88 82.97 6.27
CA PRO A 10 9.94 82.06 6.99
C PRO A 10 10.66 80.74 7.32
N LEU A 11 10.59 80.32 8.57
CA LEU A 11 11.01 79.02 9.08
C LEU A 11 9.98 77.99 8.70
N ALA A 12 10.25 77.12 7.67
CA ALA A 12 9.43 76.02 7.34
C ALA A 12 9.66 74.88 8.33
N ALA A 13 8.68 74.56 9.17
CA ALA A 13 8.69 73.43 10.08
C ALA A 13 8.42 72.16 9.27
N LEU A 14 9.45 71.28 9.05
CA LEU A 14 9.27 69.90 8.59
C LEU A 14 8.66 69.05 9.73
N LEU A 15 7.39 68.72 9.62
CA LEU A 15 6.79 67.65 10.41
C LEU A 15 7.31 66.29 9.84
N ALA A 16 8.27 65.67 10.49
CA ALA A 16 8.64 64.28 10.26
C ALA A 16 7.53 63.40 10.81
N LEU A 17 6.70 62.82 9.91
CA LEU A 17 5.81 61.70 10.23
C LEU A 17 6.68 60.47 10.52
N ALA A 18 6.95 60.20 11.80
CA ALA A 18 7.49 58.94 12.24
C ALA A 18 6.41 57.87 12.01
N ALA A 19 6.51 57.13 10.91
CA ALA A 19 5.74 55.92 10.75
C ALA A 19 6.13 54.96 11.89
N CYS A 20 5.24 54.78 12.86
CA CYS A 20 5.36 53.70 13.85
C CYS A 20 5.30 52.38 13.09
N ALA A 21 6.47 51.84 12.73
CA ALA A 21 6.54 50.45 12.29
C ALA A 21 6.11 49.59 13.48
N THR A 22 4.94 49.02 13.40
CA THR A 22 4.51 47.97 14.34
C THR A 22 5.56 46.87 14.33
N PRO A 23 6.07 46.44 15.49
CA PRO A 23 7.03 45.35 15.54
C PRO A 23 6.46 44.11 14.85
N PRO A 24 7.27 43.34 14.12
CA PRO A 24 6.80 42.11 13.50
C PRO A 24 6.20 41.22 14.58
N ARG A 25 5.00 40.70 14.31
CA ARG A 25 4.35 39.75 15.24
C ARG A 25 5.23 38.49 15.32
N PRO A 26 5.36 37.90 16.52
CA PRO A 26 6.16 36.69 16.68
C PRO A 26 5.59 35.55 15.79
N GLU A 27 6.45 34.66 15.35
CA GLU A 27 6.02 33.45 14.64
C GLU A 27 5.10 32.61 15.53
N PRO A 28 4.05 31.98 14.95
CA PRO A 28 3.21 31.05 15.68
C PRO A 28 4.05 29.90 16.24
N THR A 29 3.89 29.61 17.54
CA THR A 29 4.59 28.47 18.17
C THR A 29 3.89 27.17 17.80
N PRO A 30 4.62 26.11 17.40
CA PRO A 30 4.03 24.80 17.16
C PRO A 30 3.34 24.25 18.40
N VAL A 31 2.18 23.64 18.20
CA VAL A 31 1.40 22.93 19.23
C VAL A 31 1.68 21.44 19.09
N ALA A 32 1.92 20.79 20.22
CA ALA A 32 2.07 19.32 20.27
C ALA A 32 0.67 18.67 20.32
N LEU A 33 0.46 17.70 19.46
CA LEU A 33 -0.75 16.88 19.35
C LEU A 33 -0.40 15.43 19.64
N THR A 34 -1.30 14.72 20.32
CA THR A 34 -1.20 13.28 20.58
C THR A 34 -2.45 12.58 20.09
N PHE A 35 -2.30 11.36 19.60
CA PHE A 35 -3.38 10.60 18.98
C PHE A 35 -3.59 9.29 19.75
N THR A 36 -4.85 8.92 19.96
CA THR A 36 -5.21 7.68 20.62
C THR A 36 -5.28 6.55 19.60
N PRO A 37 -4.49 5.46 19.74
CA PRO A 37 -4.64 4.29 18.90
C PRO A 37 -6.04 3.69 19.02
N SER A 38 -6.55 3.14 17.91
CA SER A 38 -7.84 2.42 17.86
C SER A 38 -7.60 0.92 17.91
N ASP A 39 -8.46 0.19 18.63
CA ASP A 39 -8.50 -1.27 18.61
C ASP A 39 -9.34 -1.86 17.49
N GLN A 40 -10.00 -1.02 16.69
CA GLN A 40 -10.84 -1.48 15.59
C GLN A 40 -9.98 -2.08 14.46
N ASN A 41 -10.53 -3.07 13.77
CA ASN A 41 -9.96 -3.50 12.49
C ASN A 41 -10.27 -2.45 11.42
N VAL A 42 -9.22 -1.85 10.86
CA VAL A 42 -9.34 -0.84 9.80
C VAL A 42 -9.32 -1.55 8.45
N THR A 43 -10.37 -1.36 7.65
CA THR A 43 -10.53 -1.96 6.33
C THR A 43 -9.76 -1.20 5.25
N ASN A 44 -8.44 -1.18 5.36
CA ASN A 44 -7.54 -0.54 4.41
C ASN A 44 -7.32 -1.40 3.16
N PRO A 45 -7.03 -0.80 2.00
CA PRO A 45 -6.75 -1.55 0.76
C PRO A 45 -5.47 -2.40 0.87
N GLU A 46 -5.42 -3.45 0.04
CA GLU A 46 -4.21 -4.28 -0.19
C GLU A 46 -3.63 -4.92 1.08
N ARG A 47 -4.49 -5.33 2.03
CA ARG A 47 -4.07 -6.00 3.27
C ARG A 47 -5.19 -6.83 3.89
N GLY A 48 -4.80 -7.74 4.75
CA GLY A 48 -5.75 -8.43 5.64
C GLY A 48 -6.19 -9.78 5.13
N PHE A 49 -7.25 -10.32 5.70
CA PHE A 49 -7.84 -11.53 5.16
C PHE A 49 -8.45 -11.26 3.79
N PHE A 50 -8.22 -12.16 2.84
CA PHE A 50 -8.95 -12.19 1.58
C PHE A 50 -10.02 -13.29 1.58
N THR A 51 -11.04 -13.13 0.73
CA THR A 51 -12.01 -14.20 0.42
C THR A 51 -11.79 -14.68 -1.01
N PRO A 52 -11.78 -16.02 -1.25
CA PRO A 52 -11.72 -16.55 -2.62
C PRO A 52 -13.04 -16.28 -3.34
N VAL A 53 -12.95 -15.76 -4.56
CA VAL A 53 -14.09 -15.48 -5.46
C VAL A 53 -13.64 -15.77 -6.88
N ASP A 54 -14.41 -16.52 -7.64
CA ASP A 54 -14.25 -16.58 -9.09
C ASP A 54 -14.91 -15.33 -9.69
N ILE A 55 -14.10 -14.33 -10.00
CA ILE A 55 -14.61 -13.03 -10.48
C ILE A 55 -15.20 -13.09 -11.88
N VAL A 56 -14.80 -14.07 -12.70
CA VAL A 56 -15.26 -14.21 -14.09
C VAL A 56 -16.62 -14.89 -14.17
N THR A 57 -16.82 -15.94 -13.37
CA THR A 57 -18.02 -16.79 -13.50
C THR A 57 -19.06 -16.58 -12.39
N THR A 58 -18.67 -15.95 -11.26
CA THR A 58 -19.55 -15.78 -10.09
C THR A 58 -19.97 -14.32 -9.92
N PRO A 59 -21.23 -13.96 -10.18
CA PRO A 59 -21.74 -12.62 -9.88
C PRO A 59 -21.51 -12.27 -8.42
N THR A 60 -20.73 -11.22 -8.15
CA THR A 60 -20.30 -10.85 -6.81
C THR A 60 -20.57 -9.37 -6.54
N ASN A 61 -21.20 -9.07 -5.41
CA ASN A 61 -21.32 -7.70 -4.94
C ASN A 61 -20.08 -7.32 -4.11
N PHE A 62 -19.07 -6.79 -4.75
CA PHE A 62 -17.79 -6.41 -4.13
C PHE A 62 -17.94 -5.28 -3.10
N GLU A 63 -18.87 -4.34 -3.32
CA GLU A 63 -19.16 -3.29 -2.35
C GLU A 63 -19.67 -3.89 -1.03
N THR A 64 -20.55 -4.88 -1.09
CA THR A 64 -21.03 -5.61 0.10
C THR A 64 -19.89 -6.39 0.77
N LEU A 65 -18.99 -7.03 0.01
CA LEU A 65 -17.82 -7.69 0.57
C LEU A 65 -16.97 -6.70 1.39
N ARG A 66 -16.76 -5.49 0.86
CA ARG A 66 -15.99 -4.45 1.52
C ARG A 66 -16.73 -3.85 2.72
N THR A 67 -17.96 -3.38 2.54
CA THR A 67 -18.66 -2.56 3.55
C THR A 67 -19.29 -3.38 4.66
N ALA A 68 -19.82 -4.57 4.37
CA ALA A 68 -20.50 -5.41 5.35
C ALA A 68 -19.59 -6.49 5.94
N LEU A 69 -18.62 -7.01 5.19
CA LEU A 69 -17.76 -8.11 5.62
C LEU A 69 -16.31 -7.70 5.86
N GLY A 70 -15.91 -6.48 5.45
CA GLY A 70 -14.58 -5.92 5.71
C GLY A 70 -13.46 -6.47 4.82
N TYR A 71 -13.78 -7.13 3.70
CA TYR A 71 -12.78 -7.62 2.75
C TYR A 71 -12.40 -6.53 1.75
N THR A 72 -11.15 -6.12 1.74
CA THR A 72 -10.57 -5.19 0.73
C THR A 72 -9.77 -5.91 -0.33
N LEU A 73 -9.51 -7.20 -0.13
CA LEU A 73 -8.86 -8.11 -1.06
C LEU A 73 -9.79 -9.29 -1.37
N VAL A 74 -9.83 -9.69 -2.63
CA VAL A 74 -10.36 -10.96 -3.10
C VAL A 74 -9.27 -11.72 -3.84
N ARG A 75 -9.26 -13.05 -3.77
CA ARG A 75 -8.39 -13.91 -4.58
C ARG A 75 -9.23 -14.61 -5.62
N SER A 76 -8.84 -14.55 -6.88
CA SER A 76 -9.54 -15.20 -7.97
C SER A 76 -8.67 -16.18 -8.71
N TYR A 77 -9.15 -17.42 -8.81
CA TYR A 77 -8.72 -18.34 -9.86
C TYR A 77 -9.41 -17.98 -11.16
N VAL A 78 -8.62 -17.76 -12.20
CA VAL A 78 -9.11 -17.69 -13.58
C VAL A 78 -8.83 -19.03 -14.23
N ARG A 79 -9.89 -19.78 -14.50
CA ARG A 79 -9.84 -21.17 -14.96
C ARG A 79 -9.51 -21.25 -16.44
N LEU A 80 -8.45 -21.99 -16.79
CA LEU A 80 -7.98 -22.20 -18.15
C LEU A 80 -8.04 -23.69 -18.58
N ASP A 81 -8.77 -24.50 -17.87
CA ASP A 81 -8.84 -25.96 -18.04
C ASP A 81 -9.17 -26.38 -19.49
N ASP A 82 -10.06 -25.64 -20.14
CA ASP A 82 -10.53 -25.94 -21.49
C ASP A 82 -9.58 -25.46 -22.59
N TYR A 83 -8.49 -24.78 -22.22
CA TYR A 83 -7.60 -24.09 -23.18
C TYR A 83 -6.17 -24.63 -23.19
N ARG A 84 -5.92 -25.83 -22.63
CA ARG A 84 -4.55 -26.39 -22.53
C ARG A 84 -3.82 -26.53 -23.88
N ASP A 85 -4.57 -26.66 -24.97
CA ASP A 85 -4.06 -26.87 -26.33
C ASP A 85 -4.59 -25.88 -27.37
N GLN A 86 -5.30 -24.82 -26.95
CA GLN A 86 -5.90 -23.82 -27.82
C GLN A 86 -5.76 -22.41 -27.24
N ASP A 87 -5.91 -21.41 -28.10
CA ASP A 87 -5.90 -20.00 -27.71
C ASP A 87 -7.06 -19.66 -26.80
N LEU A 88 -6.86 -18.67 -25.90
CA LEU A 88 -7.96 -18.10 -25.11
C LEU A 88 -8.94 -17.39 -26.03
N PRO A 89 -10.25 -17.67 -25.91
CA PRO A 89 -11.25 -16.97 -26.71
C PRO A 89 -11.38 -15.52 -26.26
N GLN A 90 -11.70 -14.62 -27.21
CA GLN A 90 -11.88 -13.20 -26.92
C GLN A 90 -12.94 -12.97 -25.84
N THR A 91 -13.99 -13.81 -25.79
CA THR A 91 -15.03 -13.73 -24.77
C THR A 91 -14.48 -13.88 -23.35
N LEU A 92 -13.51 -14.78 -23.10
CA LEU A 92 -12.87 -14.90 -21.79
C LEU A 92 -12.07 -13.64 -21.43
N LEU A 93 -11.38 -13.04 -22.40
CA LEU A 93 -10.62 -11.81 -22.18
C LEU A 93 -11.55 -10.62 -21.89
N ASP A 94 -12.67 -10.53 -22.62
CA ASP A 94 -13.70 -9.49 -22.42
C ASP A 94 -14.40 -9.67 -21.06
N ASP A 95 -14.72 -10.92 -20.67
CA ASP A 95 -15.34 -11.23 -19.38
C ASP A 95 -14.39 -10.92 -18.21
N LEU A 96 -13.10 -11.19 -18.37
CA LEU A 96 -12.09 -10.85 -17.36
C LEU A 96 -11.93 -9.33 -17.22
N ASP A 97 -11.87 -8.58 -18.33
CA ASP A 97 -11.79 -7.12 -18.32
C ASP A 97 -13.03 -6.51 -17.63
N HIS A 98 -14.22 -7.01 -17.96
CA HIS A 98 -15.47 -6.60 -17.30
C HIS A 98 -15.45 -6.89 -15.79
N ALA A 99 -15.04 -8.10 -15.40
CA ALA A 99 -14.96 -8.51 -13.99
C ALA A 99 -14.00 -7.64 -13.18
N LEU A 100 -12.85 -7.26 -13.76
CA LEU A 100 -11.91 -6.32 -13.15
C LEU A 100 -12.50 -4.90 -13.03
N GLY A 101 -13.37 -4.52 -13.97
CA GLY A 101 -14.18 -3.31 -13.87
C GLY A 101 -15.14 -3.34 -12.68
N GLU A 102 -15.80 -4.47 -12.42
CA GLU A 102 -16.69 -4.66 -11.26
C GLU A 102 -15.92 -4.67 -9.93
N VAL A 103 -14.73 -5.28 -9.90
CA VAL A 103 -13.80 -5.20 -8.75
C VAL A 103 -13.47 -3.74 -8.43
N ARG A 104 -13.13 -2.95 -9.47
CA ARG A 104 -12.87 -1.52 -9.35
C ARG A 104 -14.09 -0.77 -8.85
N ALA A 105 -15.26 -1.02 -9.40
CA ALA A 105 -16.52 -0.37 -8.99
C ALA A 105 -16.84 -0.64 -7.51
N GLY A 106 -16.60 -1.86 -7.03
CA GLY A 106 -16.86 -2.28 -5.64
C GLY A 106 -15.85 -1.77 -4.61
N GLY A 107 -14.73 -1.17 -5.05
CA GLY A 107 -13.73 -0.62 -4.13
C GLY A 107 -12.86 -1.65 -3.44
N VAL A 108 -12.61 -2.78 -4.09
CA VAL A 108 -11.69 -3.84 -3.63
C VAL A 108 -10.57 -4.03 -4.65
N LYS A 109 -9.51 -4.74 -4.26
CA LYS A 109 -8.46 -5.17 -5.18
C LYS A 109 -8.41 -6.70 -5.25
N VAL A 110 -7.83 -7.23 -6.33
CA VAL A 110 -7.79 -8.66 -6.59
C VAL A 110 -6.37 -9.20 -6.61
N ILE A 111 -6.20 -10.40 -6.06
CA ILE A 111 -5.05 -11.27 -6.25
C ILE A 111 -5.47 -12.28 -7.32
N LEU A 112 -4.80 -12.28 -8.48
CA LEU A 112 -5.13 -13.18 -9.59
C LEU A 112 -4.23 -14.41 -9.56
N ARG A 113 -4.84 -15.58 -9.86
CA ARG A 113 -4.11 -16.82 -10.19
C ARG A 113 -4.76 -17.46 -11.40
N PHE A 114 -4.00 -17.70 -12.44
CA PHE A 114 -4.42 -18.46 -13.60
C PHE A 114 -4.01 -19.93 -13.42
N ALA A 115 -4.92 -20.87 -13.67
CA ALA A 115 -4.62 -22.27 -13.50
C ALA A 115 -5.40 -23.14 -14.49
N TYR A 116 -4.78 -24.21 -14.97
CA TYR A 116 -5.40 -25.19 -15.86
C TYR A 116 -6.10 -26.32 -15.10
N ASN A 117 -6.10 -26.26 -13.77
CA ASN A 117 -6.65 -27.28 -12.90
C ASN A 117 -7.13 -26.64 -11.60
N PHE A 118 -8.24 -27.17 -11.06
CA PHE A 118 -8.78 -26.80 -9.74
C PHE A 118 -9.11 -28.03 -8.87
N GLY A 119 -8.64 -29.20 -9.28
CA GLY A 119 -8.93 -30.48 -8.65
C GLY A 119 -9.97 -31.32 -9.45
N PRO A 120 -10.19 -32.59 -9.11
CA PRO A 120 -9.55 -33.28 -7.99
C PRO A 120 -8.05 -33.51 -8.18
N TYR A 121 -7.34 -33.79 -7.08
CA TYR A 121 -5.94 -34.15 -7.11
C TYR A 121 -5.77 -35.65 -6.80
N PRO A 122 -4.88 -36.40 -7.46
CA PRO A 122 -4.02 -35.97 -8.55
C PRO A 122 -4.78 -35.75 -9.88
N ASP A 123 -4.36 -34.75 -10.66
CA ASP A 123 -4.80 -34.52 -12.05
C ASP A 123 -3.80 -35.10 -13.01
N SER A 124 -4.25 -35.74 -14.08
CA SER A 124 -3.37 -36.31 -15.13
C SER A 124 -2.81 -35.21 -16.05
N GLU A 125 -3.46 -34.04 -16.13
CA GLU A 125 -3.11 -32.92 -17.00
C GLU A 125 -3.26 -31.60 -16.26
N PRO A 126 -2.44 -31.33 -15.21
CA PRO A 126 -2.61 -30.15 -14.37
C PRO A 126 -2.18 -28.84 -15.01
N ASP A 127 -1.45 -28.88 -16.13
CA ASP A 127 -0.96 -27.70 -16.84
C ASP A 127 -0.94 -27.87 -18.36
N ALA A 128 -0.55 -26.81 -19.06
CA ALA A 128 -0.31 -26.78 -20.50
C ALA A 128 1.20 -26.81 -20.82
N SER A 129 1.55 -26.93 -22.10
CA SER A 129 2.95 -26.81 -22.54
C SER A 129 3.51 -25.40 -22.28
N ARG A 130 4.83 -25.26 -22.16
CA ARG A 130 5.51 -23.98 -22.02
C ARG A 130 5.10 -22.98 -23.10
N GLU A 131 5.04 -23.41 -24.34
CA GLU A 131 4.69 -22.58 -25.50
C GLU A 131 3.24 -22.07 -25.37
N GLN A 132 2.35 -22.91 -24.89
CA GLN A 132 0.94 -22.54 -24.70
C GLN A 132 0.77 -21.58 -23.53
N ILE A 133 1.47 -21.80 -22.41
CA ILE A 133 1.47 -20.87 -21.27
C ILE A 133 1.96 -19.48 -21.71
N LEU A 134 3.08 -19.40 -22.42
CA LEU A 134 3.62 -18.12 -22.93
C LEU A 134 2.66 -17.42 -23.88
N ARG A 135 1.93 -18.18 -24.72
CA ARG A 135 0.89 -17.65 -25.61
C ARG A 135 -0.28 -17.08 -24.82
N HIS A 136 -0.76 -17.77 -23.80
CA HIS A 136 -1.85 -17.29 -22.96
C HIS A 136 -1.43 -16.03 -22.18
N ILE A 137 -0.24 -15.98 -21.62
CA ILE A 137 0.27 -14.77 -20.96
C ILE A 137 0.29 -13.59 -21.95
N ALA A 138 0.73 -13.81 -23.19
CA ALA A 138 0.70 -12.77 -24.22
C ALA A 138 -0.73 -12.30 -24.56
N GLN A 139 -1.72 -13.21 -24.63
CA GLN A 139 -3.11 -12.86 -24.84
C GLN A 139 -3.74 -12.09 -23.67
N LEU A 140 -3.35 -12.40 -22.42
CA LEU A 140 -3.81 -11.74 -21.21
C LEU A 140 -3.17 -10.36 -20.99
N THR A 141 -1.99 -10.12 -21.55
CA THR A 141 -1.21 -8.89 -21.33
C THR A 141 -2.02 -7.59 -21.48
N PRO A 142 -2.82 -7.38 -22.57
CA PRO A 142 -3.58 -6.14 -22.70
C PRO A 142 -4.58 -5.90 -21.56
N VAL A 143 -5.24 -6.95 -21.08
CA VAL A 143 -6.23 -6.89 -19.98
C VAL A 143 -5.51 -6.61 -18.66
N LEU A 144 -4.40 -7.29 -18.38
CA LEU A 144 -3.62 -7.11 -17.15
C LEU A 144 -3.03 -5.69 -17.05
N GLN A 145 -2.51 -5.17 -18.15
CA GLN A 145 -1.98 -3.80 -18.20
C GLN A 145 -3.07 -2.73 -18.05
N ALA A 146 -4.23 -2.93 -18.69
CA ALA A 146 -5.35 -1.98 -18.59
C ALA A 146 -5.97 -1.92 -17.19
N ASN A 147 -5.88 -3.00 -16.41
CA ASN A 147 -6.51 -3.15 -15.10
C ASN A 147 -5.50 -3.27 -13.95
N GLY A 148 -4.24 -2.92 -14.17
CA GLY A 148 -3.19 -3.00 -13.15
C GLY A 148 -3.49 -2.20 -11.89
N ASP A 149 -4.35 -1.18 -11.97
CA ASP A 149 -4.78 -0.36 -10.84
C ASP A 149 -5.54 -1.16 -9.77
N VAL A 150 -6.32 -2.18 -10.16
CA VAL A 150 -7.09 -3.01 -9.22
C VAL A 150 -6.47 -4.38 -8.97
N ILE A 151 -5.41 -4.74 -9.69
CA ILE A 151 -4.61 -5.92 -9.38
C ILE A 151 -3.64 -5.54 -8.25
N ALA A 152 -3.83 -6.12 -7.07
CA ALA A 152 -2.93 -5.91 -5.94
C ALA A 152 -1.54 -6.52 -6.25
N TRP A 153 -1.53 -7.80 -6.60
CA TRP A 153 -0.44 -8.59 -7.15
C TRP A 153 -1.03 -9.84 -7.80
N MET A 154 -0.18 -10.66 -8.38
CA MET A 154 -0.60 -11.90 -9.01
C MET A 154 0.20 -13.09 -8.44
N GLU A 155 -0.46 -14.18 -8.06
CA GLU A 155 0.23 -15.45 -7.85
C GLU A 155 0.65 -15.98 -9.23
N ALA A 156 1.87 -16.49 -9.36
CA ALA A 156 2.45 -16.84 -10.66
C ALA A 156 1.60 -17.82 -11.46
N GLY A 157 0.97 -18.80 -10.80
CA GLY A 157 -0.01 -19.67 -11.43
C GLY A 157 0.53 -20.52 -12.58
N PHE A 158 -0.34 -20.91 -13.51
CA PHE A 158 -0.11 -21.64 -14.78
C PHE A 158 0.57 -23.00 -14.67
N VAL A 159 1.58 -23.18 -13.84
CA VAL A 159 2.42 -24.37 -13.79
C VAL A 159 1.93 -25.36 -12.74
N GLY A 160 1.65 -26.59 -13.18
CA GLY A 160 1.32 -27.72 -12.31
C GLY A 160 -0.04 -27.66 -11.63
N ALA A 161 -0.24 -28.52 -10.64
CA ALA A 161 -1.49 -28.60 -9.90
C ALA A 161 -1.83 -27.28 -9.25
N TRP A 162 -3.06 -26.80 -9.44
CA TRP A 162 -3.59 -25.50 -8.97
C TRP A 162 -2.77 -24.28 -9.37
N GLY A 163 -1.80 -24.44 -10.30
CA GLY A 163 -0.82 -23.38 -10.59
C GLY A 163 0.19 -23.16 -9.46
N GLU A 164 0.45 -24.18 -8.63
CA GLU A 164 1.35 -24.09 -7.47
C GLU A 164 2.79 -24.56 -7.75
N TRP A 165 3.17 -24.67 -9.00
CA TRP A 165 4.56 -24.96 -9.43
C TRP A 165 5.09 -26.33 -8.96
N HIS A 166 4.20 -27.31 -8.82
CA HIS A 166 4.53 -28.73 -8.58
C HIS A 166 3.72 -29.66 -9.48
N THR A 167 4.19 -30.91 -9.62
CA THR A 167 3.49 -31.97 -10.38
C THR A 167 3.08 -31.59 -11.82
N SER A 168 3.86 -30.74 -12.49
CA SER A 168 3.69 -30.43 -13.92
C SER A 168 3.90 -31.71 -14.75
N THR A 169 2.95 -32.02 -15.66
CA THR A 169 3.08 -33.15 -16.59
C THR A 169 4.04 -32.84 -17.73
N HIS A 170 4.34 -31.58 -17.96
CA HIS A 170 5.33 -31.11 -18.92
C HIS A 170 6.73 -30.92 -18.30
N GLY A 171 6.89 -31.24 -17.00
CA GLY A 171 8.15 -31.08 -16.29
C GLY A 171 8.56 -29.64 -15.99
N LEU A 172 7.69 -28.66 -16.19
CA LEU A 172 8.01 -27.22 -16.10
C LEU A 172 8.47 -26.78 -14.71
N HIS A 173 7.96 -27.43 -13.66
CA HIS A 173 8.36 -27.16 -12.28
C HIS A 173 9.80 -27.57 -11.96
N ALA A 174 10.42 -28.38 -12.80
CA ALA A 174 11.81 -28.81 -12.68
C ALA A 174 12.73 -28.24 -13.79
N ASP A 175 12.16 -27.51 -14.77
CA ASP A 175 12.90 -26.91 -15.89
C ASP A 175 13.26 -25.45 -15.61
N PRO A 176 14.55 -25.12 -15.35
CA PRO A 176 15.00 -23.76 -15.07
C PRO A 176 14.73 -22.76 -16.22
N GLU A 177 14.83 -23.20 -17.48
CA GLU A 177 14.59 -22.33 -18.63
C GLU A 177 13.09 -22.01 -18.77
N ALA A 178 12.22 -22.98 -18.50
CA ALA A 178 10.78 -22.76 -18.49
C ALA A 178 10.37 -21.81 -17.37
N LYS A 179 10.90 -22.00 -16.15
CA LYS A 179 10.64 -21.12 -15.01
C LYS A 179 11.03 -19.67 -15.33
N LEU A 180 12.24 -19.45 -15.82
CA LEU A 180 12.71 -18.11 -16.19
C LEU A 180 11.83 -17.47 -17.26
N ALA A 181 11.53 -18.20 -18.35
CA ALA A 181 10.74 -17.68 -19.45
C ALA A 181 9.31 -17.32 -19.03
N ILE A 182 8.69 -18.13 -18.16
CA ILE A 182 7.32 -17.88 -17.67
C ILE A 182 7.30 -16.68 -16.73
N VAL A 183 8.26 -16.57 -15.79
CA VAL A 183 8.35 -15.45 -14.87
C VAL A 183 8.62 -14.13 -15.60
N ASP A 184 9.56 -14.13 -16.55
CA ASP A 184 9.85 -12.95 -17.37
C ASP A 184 8.60 -12.50 -18.16
N ALA A 185 7.84 -13.44 -18.71
CA ALA A 185 6.60 -13.13 -19.43
C ALA A 185 5.53 -12.54 -18.50
N LEU A 186 5.37 -13.08 -17.27
CA LEU A 186 4.43 -12.57 -16.26
C LEU A 186 4.80 -11.16 -15.80
N LEU A 187 6.08 -10.91 -15.49
CA LEU A 187 6.56 -9.60 -15.10
C LEU A 187 6.42 -8.56 -16.21
N ALA A 188 6.57 -8.98 -17.47
CA ALA A 188 6.34 -8.11 -18.65
C ALA A 188 4.85 -7.87 -18.93
N ALA A 189 3.98 -8.82 -18.61
CA ALA A 189 2.54 -8.70 -18.78
C ALA A 189 1.87 -7.76 -17.77
N LEU A 190 2.48 -7.55 -16.61
CA LEU A 190 2.00 -6.64 -15.58
C LEU A 190 2.62 -5.24 -15.73
N PRO A 191 1.94 -4.17 -15.26
CA PRO A 191 2.60 -2.88 -15.05
C PRO A 191 3.87 -3.02 -14.20
N GLY A 192 4.88 -2.18 -14.48
CA GLY A 192 6.19 -2.26 -13.82
C GLY A 192 6.17 -2.11 -12.30
N ASP A 193 5.12 -1.52 -11.75
CA ASP A 193 4.90 -1.36 -10.31
C ASP A 193 4.07 -2.49 -9.68
N ARG A 194 3.73 -3.54 -10.42
CA ARG A 194 2.99 -4.71 -9.91
C ARG A 194 3.92 -5.90 -9.72
N MET A 195 3.59 -6.72 -8.74
CA MET A 195 4.40 -7.84 -8.27
C MET A 195 3.71 -9.17 -8.55
N ILE A 196 4.51 -10.23 -8.54
CA ILE A 196 4.01 -11.62 -8.53
C ILE A 196 4.46 -12.32 -7.24
N GLN A 197 3.78 -13.42 -6.91
CA GLN A 197 4.16 -14.31 -5.81
C GLN A 197 4.44 -15.71 -6.36
N LEU A 198 5.51 -16.33 -5.89
CA LEU A 198 5.86 -17.72 -6.18
C LEU A 198 5.67 -18.62 -4.97
N ARG A 199 5.35 -19.90 -5.24
CA ARG A 199 5.02 -20.88 -4.20
C ARG A 199 6.21 -21.40 -3.40
N TYR A 200 7.41 -21.49 -4.03
CA TYR A 200 8.58 -22.10 -3.42
C TYR A 200 9.74 -21.12 -3.27
N PRO A 201 10.32 -20.99 -2.07
CA PRO A 201 11.52 -20.18 -1.82
C PRO A 201 12.70 -20.53 -2.74
N GLY A 202 12.90 -21.83 -3.03
CA GLY A 202 13.95 -22.28 -3.92
C GLY A 202 13.81 -21.71 -5.34
N ASP A 203 12.59 -21.53 -5.85
CA ASP A 203 12.34 -20.93 -7.15
C ASP A 203 12.59 -19.42 -7.11
N ILE A 204 12.18 -18.75 -6.04
CA ILE A 204 12.46 -17.32 -5.84
C ILE A 204 13.99 -17.11 -5.83
N ARG A 205 14.71 -17.87 -5.01
CA ARG A 205 16.18 -17.78 -4.93
C ARG A 205 16.87 -18.05 -6.27
N PHE A 206 16.38 -19.03 -7.03
CA PHE A 206 16.89 -19.30 -8.38
C PHE A 206 16.74 -18.08 -9.30
N LEU A 207 15.61 -17.38 -9.23
CA LEU A 207 15.28 -16.27 -10.13
C LEU A 207 15.95 -14.96 -9.73
N ILE A 208 16.02 -14.67 -8.42
CA ILE A 208 16.50 -13.36 -7.94
C ILE A 208 17.92 -13.40 -7.35
N GLY A 209 18.45 -14.58 -7.00
CA GLY A 209 19.71 -14.69 -6.24
C GLY A 209 19.56 -14.16 -4.82
N GLU A 210 20.30 -13.11 -4.49
CA GLU A 210 20.24 -12.47 -3.17
C GLU A 210 19.13 -11.41 -3.10
N PRO A 211 18.42 -11.33 -1.97
CA PRO A 211 17.41 -10.30 -1.73
C PRO A 211 17.99 -8.88 -1.79
N LEU A 212 17.14 -7.91 -2.07
CA LEU A 212 17.46 -6.48 -1.93
C LEU A 212 17.24 -6.03 -0.48
N THR A 213 17.80 -4.87 -0.11
CA THR A 213 17.27 -4.15 1.05
C THR A 213 15.96 -3.44 0.67
N PRO A 214 15.06 -3.15 1.63
CA PRO A 214 13.83 -2.42 1.33
C PRO A 214 14.06 -1.10 0.57
N GLU A 215 15.09 -0.34 0.93
CA GLU A 215 15.45 0.92 0.26
C GLU A 215 15.90 0.69 -1.19
N ALA A 216 16.67 -0.36 -1.44
CA ALA A 216 17.08 -0.73 -2.80
C ALA A 216 15.89 -1.21 -3.63
N ALA A 217 14.97 -1.97 -3.04
CA ALA A 217 13.78 -2.48 -3.71
C ALA A 217 12.82 -1.36 -4.13
N VAL A 218 12.53 -0.39 -3.25
CA VAL A 218 11.65 0.74 -3.61
C VAL A 218 12.25 1.67 -4.65
N ALA A 219 13.57 1.69 -4.78
CA ALA A 219 14.29 2.48 -5.78
C ALA A 219 14.43 1.75 -7.14
N ALA A 220 14.30 0.43 -7.18
CA ALA A 220 14.57 -0.43 -8.33
C ALA A 220 13.28 -1.14 -8.82
N THR A 221 12.24 -0.38 -9.14
CA THR A 221 10.92 -0.92 -9.51
C THR A 221 10.92 -1.82 -10.75
N ASP A 222 11.89 -1.67 -11.64
CA ASP A 222 12.05 -2.51 -12.84
C ASP A 222 12.86 -3.78 -12.59
N ASP A 223 13.45 -3.95 -11.40
CA ASP A 223 14.23 -5.13 -11.03
C ASP A 223 13.29 -6.28 -10.62
N ALA A 224 13.47 -7.46 -11.22
CA ALA A 224 12.70 -8.66 -10.86
C ALA A 224 12.79 -8.97 -9.35
N ARG A 225 13.93 -8.70 -8.71
CA ARG A 225 14.15 -8.88 -7.27
C ARG A 225 13.19 -8.04 -6.41
N ALA A 226 12.78 -6.87 -6.90
CA ALA A 226 11.83 -6.01 -6.22
C ALA A 226 10.37 -6.39 -6.48
N ARG A 227 10.11 -7.36 -7.39
CA ARG A 227 8.77 -7.68 -7.89
C ARG A 227 8.33 -9.13 -7.66
N ILE A 228 9.16 -9.96 -7.02
CA ILE A 228 8.85 -11.37 -6.77
C ILE A 228 8.73 -11.60 -5.27
N GLY A 229 7.50 -11.84 -4.80
CA GLY A 229 7.15 -12.20 -3.44
C GLY A 229 6.87 -13.69 -3.29
N HIS A 230 6.27 -14.07 -2.17
CA HIS A 230 6.02 -15.46 -1.82
C HIS A 230 4.55 -15.68 -1.41
N HIS A 231 3.95 -16.80 -1.84
CA HIS A 231 2.73 -17.31 -1.24
C HIS A 231 2.95 -18.72 -0.70
N ASN A 232 2.47 -18.97 0.52
CA ASN A 232 2.55 -20.26 1.18
C ASN A 232 1.16 -20.86 1.35
N ASP A 233 0.80 -21.82 0.48
CA ASP A 233 -0.54 -22.41 0.49
C ASP A 233 -0.68 -23.57 1.51
N CYS A 234 0.34 -23.79 2.35
CA CYS A 234 0.31 -24.76 3.46
C CYS A 234 0.95 -24.20 4.74
N PHE A 235 0.74 -22.93 5.02
CA PHE A 235 1.27 -22.24 6.21
C PHE A 235 0.94 -22.99 7.50
N LEU A 236 1.96 -23.29 8.30
CA LEU A 236 1.93 -24.00 9.59
C LEU A 236 1.49 -25.49 9.53
N ALA A 237 1.37 -26.08 8.35
CA ALA A 237 0.86 -27.42 8.20
C ALA A 237 1.85 -28.54 8.59
N SER A 238 3.15 -28.25 8.59
CA SER A 238 4.25 -29.09 9.11
C SER A 238 5.46 -28.20 9.43
N ASP A 239 6.58 -28.76 9.87
CA ASP A 239 7.80 -28.02 10.13
C ASP A 239 8.34 -27.34 8.85
N SER A 240 8.15 -27.99 7.70
CA SER A 240 8.52 -27.48 6.39
C SER A 240 7.37 -26.85 5.60
N ASP A 241 6.19 -26.70 6.22
CA ASP A 241 4.93 -26.30 5.57
C ASP A 241 4.63 -27.13 4.31
N GLN A 242 4.57 -28.46 4.51
CA GLN A 242 4.33 -29.46 3.46
C GLN A 242 5.33 -29.37 2.28
N GLY A 243 6.62 -29.21 2.61
CA GLY A 243 7.70 -29.17 1.63
C GLY A 243 7.94 -27.77 1.05
N THR A 244 7.21 -26.73 1.47
CA THR A 244 7.43 -25.35 1.00
C THR A 244 8.88 -24.90 1.20
N TYR A 245 9.47 -25.22 2.35
CA TYR A 245 10.83 -24.84 2.73
C TYR A 245 11.85 -25.97 2.57
N GLU A 246 11.50 -27.06 1.86
CA GLU A 246 12.41 -28.16 1.61
C GLU A 246 13.21 -27.93 0.32
N ARG A 247 14.53 -27.94 0.44
CA ARG A 247 15.45 -27.86 -0.69
C ARG A 247 16.72 -28.66 -0.39
N GLU A 248 17.18 -29.43 -1.37
CA GLU A 248 18.41 -30.23 -1.21
C GLU A 248 19.62 -29.34 -0.89
N GLY A 249 20.35 -29.72 0.16
CA GLY A 249 21.57 -29.03 0.58
C GLY A 249 21.38 -27.73 1.37
N VAL A 250 20.13 -27.37 1.70
CA VAL A 250 19.79 -26.17 2.46
C VAL A 250 18.86 -26.54 3.61
N THR A 251 19.06 -25.92 4.77
CA THR A 251 18.17 -26.12 5.91
C THR A 251 16.86 -25.35 5.78
N ILE A 252 15.82 -25.83 6.45
CA ILE A 252 14.53 -25.11 6.52
C ILE A 252 14.71 -23.69 7.07
N ASP A 253 15.58 -23.52 8.07
CA ASP A 253 15.82 -22.21 8.69
C ASP A 253 16.53 -21.22 7.73
N GLU A 254 17.43 -21.70 6.87
CA GLU A 254 18.06 -20.88 5.84
C GLU A 254 17.07 -20.45 4.74
N GLU A 255 16.13 -21.32 4.34
CA GLU A 255 15.07 -20.95 3.40
C GLU A 255 14.08 -19.98 4.04
N LYS A 256 13.73 -20.19 5.31
CA LYS A 256 12.88 -19.26 6.08
C LYS A 256 13.54 -17.89 6.26
N ALA A 257 14.84 -17.83 6.55
CA ALA A 257 15.56 -16.55 6.66
C ALA A 257 15.62 -15.81 5.31
N PHE A 258 15.80 -16.52 4.20
CA PHE A 258 15.75 -15.92 2.88
C PHE A 258 14.36 -15.31 2.57
N ILE A 259 13.27 -15.99 2.93
CA ILE A 259 11.92 -15.47 2.72
C ILE A 259 11.64 -14.27 3.64
N GLU A 260 12.14 -14.27 4.88
CA GLU A 260 12.06 -13.12 5.78
C GLU A 260 12.65 -11.85 5.12
N ASP A 261 13.82 -11.97 4.48
CA ASP A 261 14.46 -10.86 3.78
C ASP A 261 13.67 -10.42 2.53
N VAL A 262 13.18 -11.35 1.70
CA VAL A 262 12.41 -11.06 0.48
C VAL A 262 11.09 -10.37 0.81
N THR A 263 10.37 -10.86 1.81
CA THR A 263 9.04 -10.38 2.16
C THR A 263 9.05 -9.08 2.98
N ALA A 264 10.22 -8.59 3.35
CA ALA A 264 10.35 -7.26 3.93
C ALA A 264 9.91 -6.13 2.98
N TYR A 265 9.86 -6.39 1.66
CA TYR A 265 9.50 -5.41 0.62
C TYR A 265 8.60 -5.95 -0.48
N THR A 266 8.23 -7.24 -0.46
CA THR A 266 7.33 -7.87 -1.42
C THR A 266 6.11 -8.48 -0.72
N PRO A 267 4.97 -8.74 -1.42
CA PRO A 267 3.81 -9.33 -0.78
C PRO A 267 4.10 -10.75 -0.31
N MET A 268 3.60 -11.07 0.88
CA MET A 268 3.59 -12.40 1.48
C MET A 268 2.17 -12.80 1.82
N GLY A 269 1.76 -14.01 1.40
CA GLY A 269 0.41 -14.47 1.67
C GLY A 269 0.22 -15.98 1.49
N GLY A 270 -1.02 -16.37 1.19
CA GLY A 270 -1.41 -17.75 0.93
C GLY A 270 -2.51 -18.26 1.85
N GLU A 271 -2.39 -19.52 2.29
CA GLU A 271 -3.42 -20.17 3.13
C GLU A 271 -2.84 -21.24 4.04
N THR A 272 -3.62 -21.63 5.06
CA THR A 272 -3.33 -22.79 5.90
C THR A 272 -3.98 -24.03 5.27
N CYS A 273 -3.25 -25.12 5.03
CA CYS A 273 -3.85 -26.29 4.37
C CYS A 273 -4.25 -27.41 5.35
N GLN A 274 -3.59 -27.48 6.49
CA GLN A 274 -3.79 -28.55 7.46
C GLN A 274 -3.63 -28.05 8.89
N ASN A 275 -4.49 -28.54 9.82
CA ASN A 275 -4.31 -28.32 11.25
C ASN A 275 -3.19 -29.21 11.81
N ASN A 276 -2.22 -28.62 12.47
CA ASN A 276 -1.02 -29.29 13.00
C ASN A 276 -0.61 -28.70 14.37
N PRO A 277 -1.41 -28.92 15.44
CA PRO A 277 -1.05 -28.41 16.75
C PRO A 277 0.22 -29.11 17.31
N PRO A 278 1.08 -28.42 18.09
CA PRO A 278 0.94 -27.01 18.51
C PRO A 278 1.39 -25.98 17.46
N ARG A 279 2.01 -26.41 16.32
CA ARG A 279 2.59 -25.51 15.32
C ARG A 279 1.55 -24.56 14.71
N SER A 280 0.34 -25.04 14.43
CA SER A 280 -0.74 -24.22 13.86
C SER A 280 -1.53 -23.40 14.90
N GLU A 281 -1.09 -23.36 16.17
CA GLU A 281 -1.76 -22.60 17.22
C GLU A 281 -1.24 -21.16 17.35
N CYS A 282 -1.98 -20.33 18.09
CA CYS A 282 -1.74 -18.90 18.24
C CYS A 282 -0.30 -18.45 18.47
N PRO A 283 0.50 -19.05 19.38
CA PRO A 283 1.84 -18.52 19.66
C PRO A 283 2.75 -18.54 18.42
N ILE A 284 2.80 -19.69 17.73
CA ILE A 284 3.67 -19.86 16.54
C ILE A 284 3.07 -19.11 15.34
N ALA A 285 1.73 -19.10 15.20
CA ALA A 285 1.08 -18.34 14.13
C ALA A 285 1.41 -16.84 14.21
N LEU A 286 1.31 -16.23 15.38
CA LEU A 286 1.65 -14.81 15.56
C LEU A 286 3.13 -14.53 15.32
N GLU A 287 4.02 -15.43 15.74
CA GLU A 287 5.45 -15.31 15.51
C GLU A 287 5.81 -15.37 14.02
N GLU A 288 5.33 -16.42 13.29
CA GLU A 288 5.68 -16.62 11.88
C GLU A 288 4.95 -15.62 10.96
N LEU A 289 3.71 -15.19 11.28
CA LEU A 289 3.05 -14.11 10.55
C LEU A 289 3.82 -12.80 10.64
N ALA A 290 4.38 -12.49 11.80
CA ALA A 290 5.22 -11.31 12.00
C ALA A 290 6.59 -11.46 11.31
N ARG A 291 7.23 -12.62 11.47
CA ARG A 291 8.54 -12.91 10.90
C ARG A 291 8.56 -12.79 9.38
N PHE A 292 7.54 -13.34 8.71
CA PHE A 292 7.46 -13.36 7.25
C PHE A 292 6.66 -12.21 6.66
N HIS A 293 6.38 -11.17 7.43
CA HIS A 293 5.70 -9.95 6.94
C HIS A 293 4.39 -10.25 6.18
N TYR A 294 3.53 -11.13 6.75
CA TYR A 294 2.30 -11.51 6.08
C TYR A 294 1.41 -10.32 5.74
N THR A 295 1.20 -10.11 4.46
CA THR A 295 0.36 -9.05 3.89
C THR A 295 -1.10 -9.45 3.89
N GLU A 296 -1.37 -10.70 3.49
CA GLU A 296 -2.71 -11.28 3.40
C GLU A 296 -2.75 -12.76 3.77
N LEU A 297 -3.98 -13.28 4.00
CA LEU A 297 -4.22 -14.71 4.24
C LEU A 297 -5.66 -15.08 3.88
N ASN A 298 -5.88 -16.33 3.45
CA ASN A 298 -7.21 -16.85 3.12
C ASN A 298 -8.13 -16.96 4.37
N ALA A 299 -9.25 -16.24 4.37
CA ALA A 299 -10.25 -16.27 5.43
C ALA A 299 -11.10 -17.55 5.45
N SER A 300 -11.01 -18.41 4.41
CA SER A 300 -11.92 -19.53 4.21
C SER A 300 -11.26 -20.90 4.39
N PHE A 301 -9.92 -20.96 4.40
CA PHE A 301 -9.15 -22.21 4.44
C PHE A 301 -7.83 -22.07 5.22
N ASN A 302 -7.45 -23.01 6.11
CA ASN A 302 -8.17 -24.19 6.58
C ASN A 302 -9.09 -23.82 7.75
N LYS A 303 -10.33 -24.25 7.72
CA LYS A 303 -11.34 -23.91 8.76
C LYS A 303 -10.99 -24.42 10.16
N LEU A 304 -10.22 -25.50 10.30
CA LEU A 304 -9.83 -26.01 11.60
C LEU A 304 -8.75 -25.12 12.24
N VAL A 305 -7.82 -24.63 11.44
CA VAL A 305 -6.79 -23.69 11.89
C VAL A 305 -7.41 -22.35 12.29
N LEU A 306 -8.28 -21.78 11.44
CA LEU A 306 -8.97 -20.51 11.76
C LEU A 306 -9.80 -20.62 13.05
N ARG A 307 -10.49 -21.76 13.26
CA ARG A 307 -11.22 -22.01 14.51
C ARG A 307 -10.29 -22.15 15.71
N SER A 308 -9.09 -22.76 15.55
CA SER A 308 -8.12 -22.85 16.65
C SER A 308 -7.61 -21.46 17.05
N TRP A 309 -7.41 -20.55 16.11
CA TRP A 309 -7.05 -19.17 16.38
C TRP A 309 -8.18 -18.37 17.04
N GLU A 310 -9.42 -18.61 16.65
CA GLU A 310 -10.60 -18.05 17.31
C GLU A 310 -10.70 -18.50 18.77
N GLN A 311 -10.60 -19.83 19.00
CA GLN A 311 -10.64 -20.44 20.32
C GLN A 311 -9.42 -20.04 21.18
N GLY A 312 -8.25 -19.90 20.59
CA GLY A 312 -7.02 -19.42 21.21
C GLY A 312 -6.99 -17.91 21.48
N GLY A 313 -7.96 -17.17 20.91
CA GLY A 313 -8.13 -15.72 21.12
C GLY A 313 -7.25 -14.82 20.27
N CYS A 314 -6.46 -15.36 19.31
CA CYS A 314 -5.56 -14.56 18.46
C CYS A 314 -6.14 -14.16 17.09
N LEU A 315 -7.28 -14.73 16.65
CA LEU A 315 -7.83 -14.45 15.31
C LEU A 315 -8.08 -12.95 15.09
N ALA A 316 -8.63 -12.26 16.10
CA ALA A 316 -8.89 -10.83 16.01
C ALA A 316 -7.59 -9.99 15.95
N GLU A 317 -6.53 -10.41 16.64
CA GLU A 317 -5.22 -9.78 16.54
C GLU A 317 -4.60 -10.00 15.15
N ILE A 318 -4.64 -11.24 14.64
CA ILE A 318 -4.18 -11.57 13.29
C ILE A 318 -4.91 -10.71 12.25
N GLN A 319 -6.25 -10.62 12.32
CA GLN A 319 -7.05 -9.81 11.41
C GLN A 319 -6.64 -8.33 11.44
N LYS A 320 -6.37 -7.77 12.62
CA LYS A 320 -5.92 -6.38 12.75
C LYS A 320 -4.53 -6.15 12.19
N ARG A 321 -3.61 -7.14 12.29
CA ARG A 321 -2.20 -6.99 12.00
C ARG A 321 -1.76 -7.50 10.63
N LEU A 322 -2.54 -8.35 9.95
CA LEU A 322 -2.23 -8.75 8.57
C LEU A 322 -2.03 -7.52 7.69
N GLY A 323 -0.89 -7.47 6.99
CA GLY A 323 -0.42 -6.31 6.25
C GLY A 323 0.03 -5.17 7.17
N TYR A 324 -0.08 -3.95 6.69
CA TYR A 324 0.26 -2.74 7.44
C TYR A 324 -0.87 -2.30 8.37
N ARG A 325 -0.50 -1.70 9.51
CA ARG A 325 -1.42 -1.03 10.43
C ARG A 325 -0.78 0.25 10.93
N LEU A 326 -0.96 1.32 10.17
CA LEU A 326 -0.35 2.61 10.48
C LEU A 326 -1.16 3.35 11.54
N ALA A 327 -0.48 3.89 12.55
CA ALA A 327 -1.07 4.69 13.61
C ALA A 327 -0.26 5.96 13.85
N LEU A 328 -0.94 7.11 13.93
CA LEU A 328 -0.36 8.38 14.39
C LEU A 328 -0.08 8.28 15.89
N GLU A 329 1.11 8.64 16.32
CA GLU A 329 1.45 8.77 17.73
C GLU A 329 1.38 10.23 18.19
N LYS A 330 2.03 11.11 17.46
CA LYS A 330 2.12 12.56 17.76
C LYS A 330 2.29 13.39 16.49
N ALA A 331 1.92 14.65 16.63
CA ALA A 331 2.31 15.68 15.67
C ALA A 331 2.71 16.97 16.40
N SER A 332 3.45 17.80 15.70
CA SER A 332 3.77 19.17 16.12
C SER A 332 3.55 20.07 14.91
N VAL A 333 2.72 21.10 15.08
CA VAL A 333 2.37 22.01 13.99
C VAL A 333 1.94 23.36 14.53
N ASN A 334 2.30 24.44 13.87
CA ASN A 334 1.69 25.75 14.11
C ASN A 334 0.28 25.77 13.55
N THR A 335 -0.72 26.04 14.39
CA THR A 335 -2.16 25.98 14.04
C THR A 335 -2.70 27.28 13.41
N THR A 336 -1.86 28.28 13.25
CA THR A 336 -2.21 29.55 12.60
C THR A 336 -1.08 29.98 11.69
N VAL A 337 -1.41 30.42 10.49
CA VAL A 337 -0.45 30.91 9.50
C VAL A 337 -1.08 32.03 8.68
N ARG A 338 -0.28 32.94 8.17
CA ARG A 338 -0.77 33.95 7.21
C ARG A 338 -0.73 33.41 5.77
N PRO A 339 -1.51 33.98 4.83
CA PRO A 339 -1.32 33.69 3.41
C PRO A 339 0.14 33.92 2.99
N GLY A 340 0.75 32.97 2.29
CA GLY A 340 2.18 32.95 1.93
C GLY A 340 3.12 32.59 3.09
N GLY A 341 2.61 32.29 4.27
CA GLY A 341 3.40 31.89 5.44
C GLY A 341 3.76 30.40 5.45
N ILE A 342 4.51 30.00 6.47
CA ILE A 342 5.12 28.67 6.56
C ILE A 342 4.44 27.85 7.66
N ILE A 343 4.13 26.60 7.34
CA ILE A 343 3.73 25.56 8.29
C ILE A 343 4.96 24.70 8.58
N ASP A 344 5.37 24.63 9.83
CA ASP A 344 6.34 23.64 10.30
C ASP A 344 5.55 22.46 10.85
N LEU A 345 5.60 21.32 10.15
CA LEU A 345 4.87 20.09 10.47
C LEU A 345 5.86 18.97 10.78
N THR A 346 5.68 18.35 11.93
CA THR A 346 6.33 17.08 12.27
C THR A 346 5.25 16.08 12.65
N VAL A 347 5.25 14.90 12.07
CA VAL A 347 4.36 13.79 12.43
C VAL A 347 5.17 12.54 12.74
N THR A 348 4.69 11.76 13.71
CA THR A 348 5.27 10.47 14.09
C THR A 348 4.23 9.40 13.88
N VAL A 349 4.57 8.40 13.07
CA VAL A 349 3.69 7.27 12.69
C VAL A 349 4.37 5.97 13.09
N ARG A 350 3.60 5.04 13.67
CA ARG A 350 4.05 3.68 13.95
C ARG A 350 3.29 2.69 13.06
N ASN A 351 3.98 1.64 12.62
CA ASN A 351 3.35 0.51 11.94
C ASN A 351 3.20 -0.67 12.91
N ASP A 352 1.97 -0.95 13.32
CA ASP A 352 1.61 -2.06 14.22
C ASP A 352 1.22 -3.35 13.47
N GLY A 353 1.30 -3.35 12.13
CA GLY A 353 1.01 -4.49 11.28
C GLY A 353 2.10 -5.55 11.27
N PHE A 354 1.91 -6.60 10.46
CA PHE A 354 2.94 -7.60 10.18
C PHE A 354 3.81 -7.22 8.97
N ALA A 355 3.32 -6.37 8.07
CA ALA A 355 4.04 -5.93 6.87
C ALA A 355 4.06 -4.40 6.74
N ALA A 356 4.91 -3.88 5.86
CA ALA A 356 4.79 -2.53 5.31
C ALA A 356 3.75 -2.52 4.15
N PRO A 357 3.24 -1.35 3.69
CA PRO A 357 2.59 -1.27 2.39
C PRO A 357 3.53 -1.76 1.29
N VAL A 358 3.08 -2.65 0.41
CA VAL A 358 3.95 -3.19 -0.66
C VAL A 358 3.82 -2.39 -1.97
N ASN A 359 2.65 -1.86 -2.28
CA ASN A 359 2.44 -0.98 -3.43
C ASN A 359 2.66 0.48 -3.04
N ALA A 360 3.12 1.30 -3.99
CA ALA A 360 3.37 2.71 -3.78
C ALA A 360 2.11 3.46 -3.34
N ARG A 361 2.25 4.34 -2.34
CA ARG A 361 1.19 5.21 -1.81
C ARG A 361 1.75 6.60 -1.60
N PRO A 362 1.29 7.62 -2.32
CA PRO A 362 1.72 8.99 -2.04
C PRO A 362 1.26 9.41 -0.64
N LEU A 363 2.14 10.08 0.09
CA LEU A 363 1.77 10.78 1.32
C LEU A 363 1.60 12.26 0.97
N GLU A 364 0.45 12.83 1.29
CA GLU A 364 0.14 14.24 1.05
C GLU A 364 -0.31 14.95 2.31
N VAL A 365 0.05 16.22 2.41
CA VAL A 365 -0.52 17.13 3.40
C VAL A 365 -1.64 17.92 2.74
N VAL A 366 -2.77 18.02 3.42
CA VAL A 366 -3.98 18.67 2.92
C VAL A 366 -4.43 19.76 3.88
N LEU A 367 -4.67 20.96 3.34
CA LEU A 367 -5.45 22.02 3.97
C LEU A 367 -6.85 21.99 3.33
N ASP A 368 -7.86 21.68 4.10
CA ASP A 368 -9.25 21.53 3.67
C ASP A 368 -10.14 22.56 4.36
N GLY A 369 -10.72 23.49 3.60
CA GLY A 369 -11.50 24.61 4.13
C GLY A 369 -12.13 25.46 3.03
N PRO A 370 -12.09 26.80 3.12
CA PRO A 370 -12.63 27.68 2.08
C PRO A 370 -12.08 27.39 0.67
N SER A 371 -10.90 26.82 0.59
CA SER A 371 -10.29 26.20 -0.60
C SER A 371 -9.55 24.96 -0.14
N ARG A 372 -9.51 23.91 -0.98
CA ARG A 372 -8.70 22.71 -0.71
C ARG A 372 -7.34 22.82 -1.40
N TYR A 373 -6.29 22.62 -0.64
CA TYR A 373 -4.91 22.58 -1.10
C TYR A 373 -4.27 21.28 -0.65
N ASN A 374 -3.53 20.63 -1.54
CA ASN A 374 -2.77 19.42 -1.22
C ASN A 374 -1.36 19.52 -1.78
N VAL A 375 -0.42 18.92 -1.09
CA VAL A 375 0.98 18.81 -1.51
C VAL A 375 1.52 17.43 -1.17
N ALA A 376 2.06 16.75 -2.18
CA ALA A 376 2.72 15.47 -2.00
C ALA A 376 4.09 15.65 -1.34
N LEU A 377 4.51 14.65 -0.57
CA LEU A 377 5.81 14.55 0.07
C LEU A 377 6.67 13.50 -0.66
N PRO A 378 7.26 13.80 -1.81
CA PRO A 378 7.92 12.81 -2.67
C PRO A 378 9.18 12.18 -2.04
N ALA A 379 9.74 12.78 -1.00
CA ALA A 379 10.85 12.22 -0.25
C ALA A 379 10.42 11.15 0.77
N VAL A 380 9.12 10.92 0.95
CA VAL A 380 8.57 9.95 1.88
C VAL A 380 7.99 8.78 1.09
N ASP A 381 8.54 7.59 1.31
CA ASP A 381 7.99 6.34 0.76
C ASP A 381 7.45 5.50 1.91
N VAL A 382 6.13 5.29 1.93
CA VAL A 382 5.46 4.56 3.00
C VAL A 382 5.76 3.05 2.96
N ARG A 383 6.31 2.53 1.87
CA ARG A 383 6.80 1.14 1.76
C ARG A 383 8.00 0.88 2.66
N LEU A 384 8.67 1.92 3.12
CA LEU A 384 9.78 1.86 4.09
C LEU A 384 9.32 1.96 5.55
N TRP A 385 8.02 2.03 5.81
CA TRP A 385 7.49 2.05 7.18
C TRP A 385 7.33 0.62 7.71
N ALA A 386 8.45 0.02 8.08
CA ALA A 386 8.54 -1.38 8.47
C ALA A 386 7.71 -1.71 9.74
N PRO A 387 7.26 -2.97 9.91
CA PRO A 387 6.56 -3.42 11.11
C PRO A 387 7.33 -3.12 12.39
N GLY A 388 6.62 -2.69 13.43
CA GLY A 388 7.19 -2.37 14.75
C GLY A 388 8.01 -1.08 14.79
N GLN A 389 8.22 -0.41 13.66
CA GLN A 389 8.99 0.83 13.60
C GLN A 389 8.12 2.06 13.78
N THR A 390 8.74 3.10 14.37
CA THR A 390 8.19 4.45 14.46
C THR A 390 8.99 5.36 13.53
N VAL A 391 8.31 6.01 12.59
CA VAL A 391 8.90 6.91 11.61
C VAL A 391 8.48 8.34 11.90
N THR A 392 9.42 9.28 11.81
CA THR A 392 9.15 10.72 11.94
C THR A 392 9.32 11.40 10.60
N VAL A 393 8.27 12.09 10.16
CA VAL A 393 8.25 12.94 8.96
C VAL A 393 8.24 14.40 9.43
N ALA A 394 9.26 15.16 9.06
CA ALA A 394 9.36 16.59 9.34
C ALA A 394 9.42 17.36 8.01
N VAL A 395 8.50 18.32 7.82
CA VAL A 395 8.40 19.09 6.57
C VAL A 395 8.05 20.53 6.87
N ARG A 396 8.55 21.42 6.02
CA ARG A 396 8.15 22.82 5.97
C ARG A 396 7.32 23.06 4.72
N LEU A 397 6.15 23.68 4.92
CA LEU A 397 5.17 23.84 3.84
C LEU A 397 4.83 25.33 3.73
N ARG A 398 4.83 25.84 2.51
CA ARG A 398 4.40 27.22 2.23
C ARG A 398 2.93 27.22 1.81
N VAL A 399 2.11 27.95 2.55
CA VAL A 399 0.72 28.22 2.20
C VAL A 399 0.64 29.17 1.00
N PRO A 400 -0.29 28.99 0.04
CA PRO A 400 -0.45 29.91 -1.08
C PRO A 400 -0.66 31.36 -0.63
N ALA A 401 -0.02 32.31 -1.30
CA ALA A 401 -0.16 33.74 -0.98
C ALA A 401 -1.57 34.27 -1.22
N ASN A 402 -2.38 33.60 -2.03
CA ASN A 402 -3.76 33.88 -2.32
C ASN A 402 -4.76 32.97 -1.55
N ALA A 403 -4.28 32.21 -0.56
CA ALA A 403 -5.17 31.38 0.25
C ALA A 403 -6.19 32.26 0.96
N PRO A 404 -7.51 31.98 0.83
CA PRO A 404 -8.55 32.69 1.55
C PRO A 404 -8.32 32.62 3.05
N ALA A 405 -8.53 33.75 3.74
CA ALA A 405 -8.57 33.75 5.20
C ALA A 405 -9.76 32.93 5.71
N GLY A 406 -9.54 32.17 6.76
CA GLY A 406 -10.60 31.34 7.34
C GLY A 406 -10.05 30.15 8.12
N GLU A 407 -10.98 29.33 8.58
CA GLU A 407 -10.67 28.07 9.26
C GLU A 407 -10.55 26.95 8.24
N TYR A 408 -9.55 26.10 8.45
CA TYR A 408 -9.22 24.91 7.69
C TYR A 408 -9.08 23.72 8.64
N ARG A 409 -9.16 22.53 8.08
CA ARG A 409 -8.67 21.30 8.70
C ARG A 409 -7.31 20.98 8.08
N LEU A 410 -6.36 20.56 8.89
CA LEU A 410 -5.07 20.03 8.41
C LEU A 410 -5.09 18.52 8.57
N GLY A 411 -4.80 17.81 7.50
CA GLY A 411 -4.81 16.35 7.48
C GLY A 411 -3.70 15.76 6.63
N LEU A 412 -3.52 14.44 6.78
CA LEU A 412 -2.71 13.61 5.90
C LEU A 412 -3.63 12.79 4.99
N TRP A 413 -3.23 12.66 3.75
CA TRP A 413 -3.93 11.86 2.76
C TRP A 413 -2.96 10.88 2.12
N LEU A 414 -3.35 9.60 2.11
CA LEU A 414 -2.61 8.50 1.50
C LEU A 414 -3.51 7.83 0.44
N PRO A 415 -3.72 8.47 -0.71
CA PRO A 415 -4.57 7.93 -1.77
C PRO A 415 -3.90 6.75 -2.48
N ASP A 416 -4.63 6.09 -3.36
CA ASP A 416 -4.02 5.17 -4.32
C ASP A 416 -3.11 5.93 -5.28
N ALA A 417 -2.02 5.29 -5.70
CA ALA A 417 -1.10 5.88 -6.67
C ALA A 417 -1.68 5.93 -8.09
N ALA A 418 -2.61 5.02 -8.42
CA ALA A 418 -3.25 4.97 -9.72
C ALA A 418 -4.19 6.17 -9.91
N PRO A 419 -4.05 6.95 -11.00
CA PRO A 419 -4.86 8.15 -11.22
C PRO A 419 -6.38 7.90 -11.21
N GLY A 420 -6.83 6.73 -11.71
CA GLY A 420 -8.25 6.36 -11.73
C GLY A 420 -8.84 6.01 -10.36
N LEU A 421 -8.00 5.71 -9.37
CA LEU A 421 -8.41 5.33 -8.01
C LEU A 421 -8.09 6.41 -6.97
N ARG A 422 -7.28 7.40 -7.33
CA ARG A 422 -6.74 8.41 -6.43
C ARG A 422 -7.82 9.12 -5.59
N ASP A 423 -8.89 9.56 -6.24
CA ASP A 423 -9.95 10.35 -5.61
C ASP A 423 -11.07 9.47 -5.02
N ARG A 424 -10.89 8.17 -5.02
CA ARG A 424 -11.84 7.21 -4.46
C ARG A 424 -11.45 6.88 -3.03
N LEU A 425 -12.35 7.21 -2.09
CA LEU A 425 -12.09 7.17 -0.64
C LEU A 425 -11.80 5.76 -0.12
N GLU A 426 -12.42 4.75 -0.72
CA GLU A 426 -12.25 3.35 -0.37
C GLU A 426 -10.84 2.80 -0.67
N TYR A 427 -10.07 3.52 -1.48
CA TYR A 427 -8.66 3.18 -1.77
C TYR A 427 -7.67 4.04 -0.99
N ALA A 428 -8.12 4.99 -0.17
CA ALA A 428 -7.24 5.76 0.69
C ALA A 428 -6.93 4.99 1.99
N ILE A 429 -5.74 5.19 2.53
CA ILE A 429 -5.32 4.56 3.79
C ILE A 429 -5.82 5.39 4.97
N GLN A 430 -6.60 4.76 5.83
CA GLN A 430 -6.98 5.25 7.14
C GLN A 430 -5.92 4.86 8.18
N PHE A 431 -5.49 5.80 9.04
CA PHE A 431 -4.70 5.46 10.20
C PHE A 431 -5.56 4.81 11.30
N ALA A 432 -4.97 3.88 12.03
CA ALA A 432 -5.65 3.14 13.11
C ALA A 432 -5.72 3.97 14.40
N ASN A 433 -6.39 5.12 14.33
CA ASN A 433 -6.58 6.04 15.45
C ASN A 433 -8.06 6.32 15.69
N VAL A 434 -8.38 6.73 16.93
CA VAL A 434 -9.70 7.21 17.28
C VAL A 434 -9.87 8.64 16.79
N ASP A 435 -11.03 8.97 16.19
CA ASP A 435 -11.45 10.32 15.80
C ASP A 435 -10.50 11.08 14.83
N THR A 436 -9.69 10.38 14.07
CA THR A 436 -8.81 11.00 13.07
C THR A 436 -9.31 10.86 11.63
N TRP A 437 -10.05 9.79 11.33
CA TRP A 437 -10.52 9.52 9.97
C TRP A 437 -11.78 10.30 9.63
N ASP A 438 -11.73 11.01 8.51
CA ASP A 438 -12.90 11.64 7.91
C ASP A 438 -13.39 10.83 6.70
N PRO A 439 -14.50 10.09 6.81
CA PRO A 439 -15.02 9.24 5.75
C PRO A 439 -15.58 10.01 4.54
N GLU A 440 -15.80 11.32 4.65
CA GLU A 440 -16.28 12.14 3.54
C GLU A 440 -15.17 12.61 2.62
N THR A 441 -13.96 12.77 3.15
CA THR A 441 -12.81 13.32 2.41
C THR A 441 -11.63 12.36 2.28
N GLY A 442 -11.63 11.24 3.01
CA GLY A 442 -10.52 10.28 3.05
C GLY A 442 -9.28 10.83 3.76
N LEU A 443 -9.43 11.84 4.59
CA LEU A 443 -8.33 12.47 5.31
C LEU A 443 -8.15 11.86 6.70
N ASN A 444 -6.90 11.72 7.10
CA ASN A 444 -6.50 11.51 8.48
C ASN A 444 -6.24 12.89 9.12
N ILE A 445 -7.21 13.40 9.87
CA ILE A 445 -7.19 14.76 10.43
C ILE A 445 -6.17 14.87 11.56
N LEU A 446 -5.21 15.76 11.41
CA LEU A 446 -4.23 16.11 12.44
C LEU A 446 -4.81 17.15 13.40
N THR A 447 -5.41 18.19 12.86
CA THR A 447 -6.13 19.20 13.64
C THR A 447 -7.39 19.67 12.90
N PRO A 448 -8.56 19.70 13.57
CA PRO A 448 -9.80 20.17 12.98
C PRO A 448 -9.86 21.70 12.84
N THR A 449 -8.97 22.43 13.54
CA THR A 449 -8.92 23.89 13.55
C THR A 449 -7.51 24.35 13.19
N PHE A 450 -7.37 24.85 11.98
CA PHE A 450 -6.15 25.47 11.46
C PHE A 450 -6.55 26.81 10.82
N ALA A 451 -5.96 27.92 11.24
CA ALA A 451 -6.36 29.23 10.78
C ALA A 451 -5.40 29.78 9.71
N VAL A 452 -5.94 30.18 8.55
CA VAL A 452 -5.25 31.10 7.64
C VAL A 452 -5.71 32.52 8.00
N ASP A 453 -4.86 33.25 8.73
CA ASP A 453 -5.15 34.60 9.25
C ASP A 453 -4.15 35.62 8.66
N PRO A 454 -4.60 36.60 7.85
CA PRO A 454 -3.74 37.66 7.33
C PRO A 454 -2.99 38.46 8.41
N GLN A 455 -3.48 38.40 9.65
CA GLN A 455 -2.89 39.08 10.79
C GLN A 455 -1.90 38.20 11.56
N ALA A 456 -1.75 36.91 11.23
CA ALA A 456 -0.76 36.04 11.86
C ALA A 456 0.67 36.57 11.67
N GLY A 457 1.56 36.27 12.62
CA GLY A 457 3.00 36.53 12.51
C GLY A 457 3.68 35.56 11.54
N GLY A 458 4.99 35.71 11.40
CA GLY A 458 5.84 34.83 10.64
C GLY A 458 6.33 35.39 9.30
N VAL A 459 7.28 34.67 8.70
CA VAL A 459 7.88 35.01 7.42
C VAL A 459 6.89 34.76 6.28
N VAL A 460 6.87 35.64 5.31
CA VAL A 460 6.10 35.50 4.06
C VAL A 460 7.09 35.46 2.91
N GLU A 461 6.95 34.47 2.06
CA GLU A 461 7.59 34.47 0.75
C GLU A 461 6.60 35.03 -0.29
N PRO A 462 6.78 36.27 -0.78
CA PRO A 462 5.84 36.88 -1.69
C PRO A 462 5.84 36.20 -3.06
N GLY A 463 4.66 36.11 -3.65
CA GLY A 463 4.49 35.81 -5.07
C GLY A 463 4.17 34.37 -5.45
N THR A 464 4.03 33.44 -4.51
CA THR A 464 3.66 32.05 -4.83
C THR A 464 2.21 31.75 -4.50
N THR A 465 1.51 31.18 -5.47
CA THR A 465 0.09 30.77 -5.35
C THR A 465 -0.06 29.25 -5.19
N ILE A 466 1.06 28.53 -4.95
CA ILE A 466 1.11 27.07 -4.87
C ILE A 466 1.40 26.65 -3.42
N PHE A 467 0.63 25.68 -2.91
CA PHE A 467 0.95 24.96 -1.69
C PHE A 467 2.14 24.04 -1.97
N ALA A 468 3.26 24.21 -1.29
CA ALA A 468 4.51 23.55 -1.66
C ALA A 468 5.39 23.21 -0.45
N VAL A 469 6.13 22.10 -0.58
CA VAL A 469 7.26 21.78 0.31
C VAL A 469 8.38 22.80 0.02
N ILE A 470 9.00 23.30 1.08
CA ILE A 470 10.16 24.17 1.00
C ILE A 470 11.35 23.56 1.75
N PRO A 471 12.59 23.91 1.36
CA PRO A 471 13.81 23.40 2.03
C PRO A 471 13.90 23.70 3.52
#